data_df6d19a7f527f009a682f8ce36144ebf
#
_entry.id   df6d19a7f527f009a682f8ce36144ebf
#
_cell.length_a   1.000
_cell.length_b   1.000
_cell.length_c   1.000
_cell.angle_alpha   90.00
_cell.angle_beta   90.00
_cell.angle_gamma   90.00
#
_symmetry.space_group_name_H-M   'P 1'
#
loop_
_entity.id
_entity.type
_entity.pdbx_description
1 polymer ?
#
loop_
_entity_poly.entity_id
_entity_poly.type
_entity_poly.pdbx_seq_one_letter_code
_entity_poly.pdbx_strand_id
1 'polypeptide(L)'
;MATIPSPTPTGRLLRTAEGVDLVLTRAFPLPVEEVWAAVTESARTARWFGPWKGDGAPGATVRVRLAFEEGEPWMELRVEACEAPHRLVVSTVDEVGSWNLELTLSGTSVGASGAGGTELRFVQHRDTGAGLGEIGPGWEYYLDLLRASLDGAPRPEFEDYYPAQKAYFEELTAE
;
A
#
# COMPACT_ATOMS: atom_id res chain seq x y z
N MET A 1 -19.48 25.35 6.37
CA MET A 1 -18.93 23.98 6.19
C MET A 1 -17.42 24.06 6.25
N ALA A 2 -16.83 23.35 7.19
CA ALA A 2 -15.38 23.23 7.21
C ALA A 2 -14.95 22.36 6.03
N THR A 3 -14.16 22.91 5.13
CA THR A 3 -13.54 22.15 4.05
C THR A 3 -12.54 21.19 4.71
N ILE A 4 -12.76 19.89 4.59
CA ILE A 4 -11.78 18.92 5.03
C ILE A 4 -10.56 19.12 4.11
N PRO A 5 -9.38 19.40 4.66
CA PRO A 5 -8.21 19.61 3.80
C PRO A 5 -7.88 18.31 3.07
N SER A 6 -7.50 18.44 1.80
CA SER A 6 -7.02 17.28 1.01
C SER A 6 -5.86 16.60 1.73
N PRO A 7 -5.76 15.26 1.68
CA PRO A 7 -4.66 14.54 2.30
C PRO A 7 -3.31 15.03 1.78
N THR A 8 -2.35 15.16 2.70
CA THR A 8 -0.98 15.55 2.33
C THR A 8 -0.23 14.34 1.77
N PRO A 9 0.32 14.44 0.55
CA PRO A 9 1.11 13.33 0.00
C PRO A 9 2.40 13.12 0.80
N THR A 10 2.79 11.87 0.97
CA THR A 10 3.94 11.46 1.80
C THR A 10 4.99 10.68 1.03
N GLY A 11 4.68 10.23 -0.18
CA GLY A 11 5.56 9.39 -0.97
C GLY A 11 6.93 10.00 -1.23
N ARG A 12 7.95 9.17 -1.21
CA ARG A 12 9.35 9.51 -1.48
C ARG A 12 9.89 8.62 -2.58
N LEU A 13 10.90 9.10 -3.29
CA LEU A 13 11.57 8.35 -4.33
C LEU A 13 13.03 8.14 -3.93
N LEU A 14 13.45 6.89 -3.84
CA LEU A 14 14.81 6.52 -3.45
C LEU A 14 15.53 5.90 -4.63
N ARG A 15 16.78 6.29 -4.85
CA ARG A 15 17.62 5.70 -5.90
C ARG A 15 18.14 4.34 -5.43
N THR A 16 18.08 3.36 -6.32
CA THR A 16 18.61 2.02 -6.07
C THR A 16 19.64 1.64 -7.14
N ALA A 17 20.32 0.52 -6.96
CA ALA A 17 21.26 0.01 -7.96
C ALA A 17 20.57 -0.38 -9.28
N GLU A 18 19.30 -0.71 -9.24
CA GLU A 18 18.52 -1.22 -10.39
C GLU A 18 17.50 -0.23 -10.93
N GLY A 19 17.29 0.90 -10.23
CA GLY A 19 16.27 1.87 -10.64
C GLY A 19 15.91 2.81 -9.52
N VAL A 20 14.61 2.88 -9.21
CA VAL A 20 14.07 3.72 -8.14
C VAL A 20 13.00 2.98 -7.34
N ASP A 21 12.93 3.29 -6.06
CA ASP A 21 11.87 2.81 -5.18
C ASP A 21 10.92 3.94 -4.82
N LEU A 22 9.63 3.75 -5.09
CA LEU A 22 8.59 4.60 -4.52
C LEU A 22 8.26 4.06 -3.13
N VAL A 23 8.43 4.89 -2.10
CA VAL A 23 8.28 4.51 -0.70
C VAL A 23 7.21 5.34 -0.02
N LEU A 24 6.26 4.66 0.62
CA LEU A 24 5.27 5.28 1.49
C LEU A 24 5.29 4.56 2.84
N THR A 25 5.08 5.31 3.92
CA THR A 25 5.03 4.74 5.26
C THR A 25 3.74 5.14 5.97
N ARG A 26 3.29 4.27 6.88
CA ARG A 26 2.15 4.54 7.77
C ARG A 26 2.45 3.98 9.16
N ALA A 27 2.04 4.69 10.18
CA ALA A 27 2.14 4.24 11.56
C ALA A 27 0.75 3.87 12.09
N PHE A 28 0.68 2.75 12.82
CA PHE A 28 -0.57 2.25 13.39
C PHE A 28 -0.37 2.01 14.89
N PRO A 29 -1.32 2.43 15.75
CA PRO A 29 -1.27 2.14 17.19
C PRO A 29 -1.79 0.72 17.49
N LEU A 30 -1.31 -0.27 16.74
CA LEU A 30 -1.75 -1.66 16.80
C LEU A 30 -0.53 -2.59 16.76
N PRO A 31 -0.64 -3.80 17.37
CA PRO A 31 0.43 -4.80 17.27
C PRO A 31 0.69 -5.22 15.82
N VAL A 32 1.91 -5.67 15.56
CA VAL A 32 2.35 -6.13 14.23
C VAL A 32 1.41 -7.21 13.68
N GLU A 33 0.95 -8.13 14.52
CA GLU A 33 0.08 -9.23 14.13
C GLU A 33 -1.28 -8.74 13.61
N GLU A 34 -1.82 -7.67 14.20
CA GLU A 34 -3.08 -7.09 13.75
C GLU A 34 -2.95 -6.41 12.39
N VAL A 35 -1.86 -5.67 12.19
CA VAL A 35 -1.60 -5.04 10.88
C VAL A 35 -1.29 -6.10 9.83
N TRP A 36 -0.54 -7.14 10.20
CA TRP A 36 -0.27 -8.26 9.30
C TRP A 36 -1.55 -8.96 8.84
N ALA A 37 -2.46 -9.23 9.75
CA ALA A 37 -3.75 -9.82 9.40
C ALA A 37 -4.53 -8.93 8.43
N ALA A 38 -4.50 -7.60 8.63
CA ALA A 38 -5.19 -6.65 7.75
C ALA A 38 -4.65 -6.64 6.33
N VAL A 39 -3.35 -6.91 6.13
CA VAL A 39 -2.72 -6.91 4.80
C VAL A 39 -2.62 -8.31 4.17
N THR A 40 -3.01 -9.36 4.86
CA THR A 40 -2.89 -10.73 4.36
C THR A 40 -4.18 -11.54 4.35
N GLU A 41 -5.07 -11.37 5.32
CA GLU A 41 -6.32 -12.14 5.36
C GLU A 41 -7.34 -11.61 4.35
N SER A 42 -7.89 -12.50 3.52
CA SER A 42 -8.81 -12.13 2.43
C SER A 42 -10.01 -11.32 2.90
N ALA A 43 -10.63 -11.69 4.03
CA ALA A 43 -11.76 -10.94 4.58
C ALA A 43 -11.37 -9.54 5.05
N ARG A 44 -10.12 -9.32 5.41
CA ARG A 44 -9.60 -8.03 5.84
C ARG A 44 -9.08 -7.19 4.67
N THR A 45 -8.37 -7.79 3.72
CA THR A 45 -7.94 -7.08 2.50
C THR A 45 -9.14 -6.62 1.68
N ALA A 46 -10.26 -7.31 1.76
CA ALA A 46 -11.51 -6.91 1.13
C ALA A 46 -11.99 -5.51 1.54
N ARG A 47 -11.53 -5.00 2.67
CA ARG A 47 -11.96 -3.70 3.21
C ARG A 47 -11.16 -2.51 2.66
N TRP A 48 -10.01 -2.77 2.06
CA TRP A 48 -9.14 -1.68 1.60
C TRP A 48 -8.48 -1.92 0.25
N PHE A 49 -8.40 -3.17 -0.22
CA PHE A 49 -7.77 -3.52 -1.50
C PHE A 49 -8.68 -4.45 -2.30
N GLY A 50 -8.95 -5.62 -1.79
CA GLY A 50 -9.84 -6.59 -2.39
C GLY A 50 -9.72 -7.96 -1.75
N PRO A 51 -10.80 -8.77 -1.81
CA PRO A 51 -10.74 -10.16 -1.39
C PRO A 51 -9.88 -10.97 -2.36
N TRP A 52 -9.22 -11.97 -1.85
CA TRP A 52 -8.41 -12.86 -2.69
C TRP A 52 -8.72 -14.32 -2.40
N LYS A 53 -8.34 -15.16 -3.33
CA LYS A 53 -8.48 -16.61 -3.22
C LYS A 53 -7.28 -17.31 -3.85
N GLY A 54 -7.03 -18.53 -3.39
CA GLY A 54 -5.89 -19.34 -3.79
C GLY A 54 -5.00 -19.68 -2.62
N ASP A 55 -3.87 -20.29 -2.92
CA ASP A 55 -2.83 -20.62 -1.93
C ASP A 55 -1.87 -19.43 -1.83
N GLY A 56 -1.81 -18.80 -0.66
CA GLY A 56 -0.93 -17.64 -0.39
C GLY A 56 0.51 -18.00 -0.06
N ALA A 57 0.96 -19.21 -0.32
CA ALA A 57 2.34 -19.62 -0.06
C ALA A 57 3.33 -18.97 -1.05
N PRO A 58 4.58 -18.73 -0.63
CA PRO A 58 5.61 -18.22 -1.55
C PRO A 58 5.76 -19.10 -2.79
N GLY A 59 5.84 -18.47 -3.95
CA GLY A 59 5.88 -19.14 -5.25
C GLY A 59 4.51 -19.43 -5.86
N ALA A 60 3.43 -19.32 -5.11
CA ALA A 60 2.08 -19.50 -5.61
C ALA A 60 1.50 -18.19 -6.18
N THR A 61 0.46 -18.32 -7.00
CA THR A 61 -0.27 -17.19 -7.56
C THR A 61 -1.68 -17.18 -6.96
N VAL A 62 -2.09 -16.03 -6.44
CA VAL A 62 -3.44 -15.82 -5.94
C VAL A 62 -4.22 -14.95 -6.92
N ARG A 63 -5.54 -14.99 -6.83
CA ARG A 63 -6.43 -14.11 -7.59
C ARG A 63 -7.06 -13.10 -6.65
N VAL A 64 -6.92 -11.83 -6.97
CA VAL A 64 -7.44 -10.72 -6.17
C VAL A 64 -8.50 -9.99 -6.98
N ARG A 65 -9.65 -9.70 -6.37
CA ARG A 65 -10.65 -8.83 -6.96
C ARG A 65 -10.37 -7.40 -6.49
N LEU A 66 -10.12 -6.50 -7.42
CA LEU A 66 -9.83 -5.09 -7.11
C LEU A 66 -11.13 -4.35 -6.78
N ALA A 67 -11.61 -4.48 -5.56
CA ALA A 67 -12.93 -4.02 -5.13
C ALA A 67 -13.11 -2.50 -5.14
N PHE A 68 -12.01 -1.74 -5.24
CA PHE A 68 -12.02 -0.27 -5.27
C PHE A 68 -11.67 0.29 -6.64
N GLU A 69 -11.55 -0.57 -7.63
CA GLU A 69 -11.35 -0.19 -9.02
C GLU A 69 -12.66 -0.31 -9.81
N GLU A 70 -12.83 0.51 -10.83
CA GLU A 70 -14.00 0.46 -11.70
C GLU A 70 -14.14 -0.92 -12.33
N GLY A 71 -15.34 -1.49 -12.27
CA GLY A 71 -15.61 -2.82 -12.79
C GLY A 71 -15.11 -3.97 -11.92
N GLU A 72 -14.47 -3.69 -10.82
CA GLU A 72 -13.93 -4.66 -9.86
C GLU A 72 -13.22 -5.85 -10.54
N PRO A 73 -12.18 -5.59 -11.36
CA PRO A 73 -11.52 -6.66 -12.12
C PRO A 73 -10.79 -7.64 -11.22
N TRP A 74 -10.70 -8.90 -11.67
CA TRP A 74 -9.83 -9.89 -11.06
C TRP A 74 -8.45 -9.80 -11.68
N MET A 75 -7.41 -9.83 -10.83
CA MET A 75 -6.04 -9.93 -11.29
C MET A 75 -5.29 -11.07 -10.60
N GLU A 76 -4.27 -11.56 -11.27
CA GLU A 76 -3.37 -12.54 -10.71
C GLU A 76 -2.20 -11.84 -10.03
N LEU A 77 -1.86 -12.31 -8.83
CA LEU A 77 -0.80 -11.75 -8.01
C LEU A 77 0.09 -12.90 -7.53
N ARG A 78 1.36 -12.86 -7.91
CA ARG A 78 2.32 -13.85 -7.46
C ARG A 78 2.86 -13.47 -6.09
N VAL A 79 2.89 -14.41 -5.18
CA VAL A 79 3.54 -14.25 -3.88
C VAL A 79 5.01 -14.61 -4.03
N GLU A 80 5.88 -13.63 -3.98
CA GLU A 80 7.32 -13.83 -4.09
C GLU A 80 7.95 -14.20 -2.75
N ALA A 81 7.48 -13.57 -1.67
CA ALA A 81 7.88 -13.87 -0.30
C ALA A 81 6.74 -13.58 0.67
N CYS A 82 6.64 -14.39 1.71
CA CYS A 82 5.69 -14.17 2.79
C CYS A 82 6.34 -14.62 4.10
N GLU A 83 6.84 -13.67 4.85
CA GLU A 83 7.59 -13.88 6.08
C GLU A 83 6.82 -13.24 7.24
N ALA A 84 5.80 -13.96 7.70
CA ALA A 84 4.89 -13.49 8.76
C ALA A 84 5.64 -13.21 10.07
N PRO A 85 5.31 -12.15 10.78
CA PRO A 85 4.37 -11.07 10.44
C PRO A 85 5.06 -9.81 9.90
N HIS A 86 6.20 -9.93 9.22
CA HIS A 86 7.08 -8.80 8.94
C HIS A 86 7.24 -8.43 7.46
N ARG A 87 7.10 -9.37 6.53
CA ARG A 87 7.43 -9.07 5.15
C ARG A 87 6.55 -9.82 4.15
N LEU A 88 6.00 -9.09 3.19
CA LEU A 88 5.24 -9.62 2.07
C LEU A 88 5.76 -8.99 0.78
N VAL A 89 6.13 -9.83 -0.18
CA VAL A 89 6.53 -9.37 -1.52
C VAL A 89 5.61 -10.03 -2.54
N VAL A 90 5.01 -9.22 -3.38
CA VAL A 90 4.10 -9.68 -4.43
C VAL A 90 4.46 -9.03 -5.75
N SER A 91 4.12 -9.70 -6.85
CA SER A 91 4.35 -9.18 -8.19
C SER A 91 3.18 -9.50 -9.12
N THR A 92 3.00 -8.65 -10.11
CA THR A 92 2.07 -8.89 -11.21
C THR A 92 2.56 -8.18 -12.45
N VAL A 93 2.03 -8.60 -13.61
CA VAL A 93 2.27 -7.96 -14.89
C VAL A 93 0.92 -7.68 -15.53
N ASP A 94 0.73 -6.45 -15.96
CA ASP A 94 -0.46 -6.02 -16.68
C ASP A 94 -0.08 -5.27 -17.96
N GLU A 95 -1.07 -4.63 -18.60
CA GLU A 95 -0.87 -3.88 -19.84
C GLU A 95 0.07 -2.68 -19.69
N VAL A 96 0.20 -2.15 -18.47
CA VAL A 96 1.09 -1.01 -18.15
C VAL A 96 2.51 -1.47 -17.92
N GLY A 97 2.73 -2.69 -17.43
CA GLY A 97 4.04 -3.24 -17.15
C GLY A 97 4.09 -4.13 -15.92
N SER A 98 5.29 -4.23 -15.35
CA SER A 98 5.53 -5.06 -14.17
C SER A 98 5.31 -4.24 -12.89
N TRP A 99 4.67 -4.88 -11.91
CA TRP A 99 4.43 -4.32 -10.59
C TRP A 99 5.14 -5.20 -9.56
N ASN A 100 6.11 -4.64 -8.87
CA ASN A 100 6.87 -5.33 -7.83
C ASN A 100 6.67 -4.57 -6.53
N LEU A 101 5.93 -5.17 -5.60
CA LEU A 101 5.46 -4.51 -4.39
C LEU A 101 5.98 -5.22 -3.17
N GLU A 102 6.42 -4.46 -2.18
CA GLU A 102 6.89 -4.99 -0.91
C GLU A 102 6.27 -4.24 0.26
N LEU A 103 5.77 -5.00 1.23
CA LEU A 103 5.31 -4.48 2.52
C LEU A 103 6.22 -5.02 3.62
N THR A 104 6.74 -4.13 4.46
CA THR A 104 7.45 -4.52 5.67
C THR A 104 6.77 -3.90 6.89
N LEU A 105 6.66 -4.69 7.95
CA LEU A 105 6.07 -4.27 9.22
C LEU A 105 7.12 -4.37 10.32
N SER A 106 7.29 -3.28 11.06
CA SER A 106 8.22 -3.21 12.19
C SER A 106 7.46 -2.76 13.43
N GLY A 107 7.70 -3.43 14.55
CA GLY A 107 7.19 -2.97 15.83
C GLY A 107 7.86 -1.67 16.25
N THR A 108 7.07 -0.73 16.77
CA THR A 108 7.58 0.52 17.34
C THR A 108 7.37 0.52 18.83
N SER A 109 8.35 1.01 19.59
CA SER A 109 8.14 1.30 21.01
C SER A 109 7.34 2.59 21.09
N VAL A 110 6.12 2.47 21.60
CA VAL A 110 5.28 3.63 21.89
C VAL A 110 5.57 4.03 23.31
N GLY A 111 6.01 5.27 23.50
CA GLY A 111 6.39 5.89 24.77
C GLY A 111 5.73 5.40 26.05
N ALA A 112 5.55 6.23 27.06
CA ALA A 112 5.13 5.90 28.41
C ALA A 112 3.83 5.07 28.59
N SER A 113 3.04 4.85 27.55
CA SER A 113 1.80 4.07 27.63
C SER A 113 1.99 2.56 27.49
N GLY A 114 3.17 2.07 27.12
CA GLY A 114 3.49 0.64 27.02
C GLY A 114 2.79 -0.13 25.91
N ALA A 115 1.95 0.52 25.10
CA ALA A 115 1.29 -0.10 23.96
C ALA A 115 2.21 -0.07 22.73
N GLY A 116 2.56 -1.24 22.19
CA GLY A 116 3.36 -1.36 20.98
C GLY A 116 2.57 -0.91 19.74
N GLY A 117 3.23 -0.15 18.88
CA GLY A 117 2.69 0.23 17.57
C GLY A 117 3.38 -0.51 16.44
N THR A 118 2.98 -0.23 15.22
CA THR A 118 3.56 -0.81 14.01
C THR A 118 3.84 0.29 12.99
N GLU A 119 5.03 0.25 12.39
CA GLU A 119 5.32 0.99 11.18
C GLU A 119 5.18 0.07 9.98
N LEU A 120 4.38 0.48 9.03
CA LEU A 120 4.25 -0.17 7.73
C LEU A 120 5.05 0.64 6.72
N ARG A 121 5.91 -0.04 5.99
CA ARG A 121 6.63 0.52 4.85
C ARG A 121 6.20 -0.20 3.58
N PHE A 122 5.63 0.57 2.67
CA PHE A 122 5.26 0.12 1.34
C PHE A 122 6.32 0.57 0.34
N VAL A 123 6.77 -0.34 -0.52
CA VAL A 123 7.74 -0.04 -1.58
C VAL A 123 7.23 -0.59 -2.91
N GLN A 124 7.22 0.25 -3.92
CA GLN A 124 7.09 -0.20 -5.30
C GLN A 124 8.45 -0.06 -5.97
N HIS A 125 9.05 -1.19 -6.35
CA HIS A 125 10.33 -1.24 -7.08
C HIS A 125 10.07 -0.92 -8.55
N ARG A 126 10.80 0.03 -9.11
CA ARG A 126 10.58 0.54 -10.47
C ARG A 126 11.91 0.77 -11.19
N ASP A 127 11.88 0.65 -12.50
CA ASP A 127 13.03 0.97 -13.33
C ASP A 127 13.26 2.48 -13.41
N THR A 128 12.18 3.25 -13.45
CA THR A 128 12.22 4.72 -13.57
C THR A 128 11.14 5.39 -12.72
N GLY A 129 11.25 6.71 -12.56
CA GLY A 129 10.23 7.54 -11.92
C GLY A 129 9.08 7.96 -12.85
N ALA A 130 8.99 7.41 -14.06
CA ALA A 130 7.93 7.79 -14.98
C ALA A 130 6.55 7.36 -14.50
N GLY A 131 5.52 8.19 -14.73
CA GLY A 131 4.12 7.84 -14.41
C GLY A 131 3.74 7.96 -12.94
N LEU A 132 4.60 8.49 -12.08
CA LEU A 132 4.32 8.61 -10.65
C LEU A 132 3.12 9.52 -10.34
N GLY A 133 2.82 10.50 -11.20
CA GLY A 133 1.68 11.38 -11.00
C GLY A 133 0.33 10.66 -11.03
N GLU A 134 0.22 9.54 -11.71
CA GLU A 134 -0.97 8.69 -11.74
C GLU A 134 -0.91 7.59 -10.69
N ILE A 135 0.27 7.08 -10.39
CA ILE A 135 0.47 5.92 -9.51
C ILE A 135 0.53 6.31 -8.04
N GLY A 136 1.28 7.36 -7.70
CA GLY A 136 1.50 7.78 -6.33
C GLY A 136 0.23 8.11 -5.56
N PRO A 137 -0.68 8.94 -6.11
CA PRO A 137 -1.95 9.24 -5.45
C PRO A 137 -2.79 8.00 -5.17
N GLY A 138 -2.75 7.01 -6.05
CA GLY A 138 -3.44 5.73 -5.85
C GLY A 138 -2.93 4.97 -4.64
N TRP A 139 -1.61 4.93 -4.43
CA TRP A 139 -1.03 4.26 -3.26
C TRP A 139 -1.31 5.02 -1.96
N GLU A 140 -1.26 6.35 -1.98
CA GLU A 140 -1.67 7.15 -0.82
C GLU A 140 -3.12 6.82 -0.44
N TYR A 141 -4.01 6.78 -1.42
CA TYR A 141 -5.42 6.43 -1.24
C TYR A 141 -5.59 5.02 -0.65
N TYR A 142 -4.93 4.01 -1.21
CA TYR A 142 -5.03 2.63 -0.72
C TYR A 142 -4.52 2.48 0.71
N LEU A 143 -3.41 3.12 1.07
CA LEU A 143 -2.88 3.04 2.43
C LEU A 143 -3.79 3.76 3.43
N ASP A 144 -4.46 4.82 3.01
CA ASP A 144 -5.45 5.50 3.85
C ASP A 144 -6.77 4.72 3.94
N LEU A 145 -7.16 3.96 2.92
CA LEU A 145 -8.24 2.96 3.01
C LEU A 145 -7.90 1.89 4.06
N LEU A 146 -6.67 1.40 4.06
CA LEU A 146 -6.20 0.46 5.08
C LEU A 146 -6.32 1.06 6.48
N ARG A 147 -5.84 2.29 6.66
CA ARG A 147 -5.97 3.00 7.94
C ARG A 147 -7.42 3.12 8.38
N ALA A 148 -8.30 3.58 7.50
CA ALA A 148 -9.72 3.71 7.80
C ALA A 148 -10.36 2.37 8.18
N SER A 149 -9.96 1.27 7.54
CA SER A 149 -10.45 -0.07 7.85
C SER A 149 -10.05 -0.54 9.26
N LEU A 150 -8.88 -0.11 9.73
CA LEU A 150 -8.37 -0.46 11.07
C LEU A 150 -8.90 0.46 12.17
N ASP A 151 -9.12 1.73 11.85
CA ASP A 151 -9.60 2.74 12.80
C ASP A 151 -11.13 2.79 12.91
N GLY A 152 -11.86 2.11 12.01
CA GLY A 152 -13.30 2.23 11.89
C GLY A 152 -13.76 3.61 11.41
N ALA A 153 -12.88 4.36 10.79
CA ALA A 153 -13.14 5.69 10.27
C ALA A 153 -13.89 5.65 8.92
N PRO A 154 -14.54 6.75 8.51
CA PRO A 154 -15.10 6.84 7.17
C PRO A 154 -14.05 6.63 6.09
N ARG A 155 -14.46 5.99 5.00
CA ARG A 155 -13.56 5.78 3.85
C ARG A 155 -13.16 7.11 3.22
N PRO A 156 -11.88 7.29 2.89
CA PRO A 156 -11.47 8.41 2.04
C PRO A 156 -12.06 8.27 0.64
N GLU A 157 -12.16 9.38 -0.07
CA GLU A 157 -12.61 9.42 -1.46
C GLU A 157 -11.41 9.61 -2.39
N PHE A 158 -11.37 8.87 -3.49
CA PHE A 158 -10.25 8.94 -4.43
C PHE A 158 -10.04 10.35 -5.01
N GLU A 159 -11.12 11.08 -5.21
CA GLU A 159 -11.10 12.43 -5.74
C GLU A 159 -10.32 13.44 -4.86
N ASP A 160 -10.13 13.12 -3.59
CA ASP A 160 -9.31 13.93 -2.68
C ASP A 160 -7.80 13.75 -2.94
N TYR A 161 -7.42 12.68 -3.62
CA TYR A 161 -6.02 12.34 -3.92
C TYR A 161 -5.63 12.67 -5.35
N TYR A 162 -6.50 12.39 -6.31
CA TYR A 162 -6.21 12.61 -7.73
C TYR A 162 -7.29 13.53 -8.34
N PRO A 163 -6.92 14.59 -9.07
CA PRO A 163 -5.56 14.97 -9.47
C PRO A 163 -4.79 15.85 -8.47
N ALA A 164 -5.32 16.09 -7.27
CA ALA A 164 -4.74 17.01 -6.30
C ALA A 164 -3.26 16.74 -5.99
N GLN A 165 -2.86 15.47 -5.90
CA GLN A 165 -1.49 15.07 -5.56
C GLN A 165 -0.60 14.80 -6.78
N LYS A 166 -1.14 14.90 -7.99
CA LYS A 166 -0.41 14.58 -9.22
C LYS A 166 0.90 15.34 -9.35
N ALA A 167 0.86 16.65 -9.19
CA ALA A 167 2.03 17.52 -9.32
C ALA A 167 3.13 17.16 -8.31
N TYR A 168 2.75 16.83 -7.07
CA TYR A 168 3.71 16.41 -6.05
C TYR A 168 4.53 15.20 -6.52
N PHE A 169 3.86 14.17 -7.04
CA PHE A 169 4.54 12.95 -7.47
C PHE A 169 5.33 13.13 -8.78
N GLU A 170 4.86 13.98 -9.68
CA GLU A 170 5.60 14.32 -10.92
C GLU A 170 6.90 15.08 -10.63
N GLU A 171 6.92 15.86 -9.56
CA GLU A 171 8.08 16.67 -9.16
C GLU A 171 9.07 15.91 -8.25
N LEU A 172 8.75 14.69 -7.82
CA LEU A 172 9.64 13.91 -6.97
C LEU A 172 10.95 13.60 -7.69
N THR A 173 12.05 13.85 -6.99
CA THR A 173 13.40 13.48 -7.42
C THR A 173 13.93 12.36 -6.54
N ALA A 174 14.66 11.42 -7.14
CA ALA A 174 15.24 10.30 -6.40
C ALA A 174 16.40 10.79 -5.50
N GLU A 175 16.28 10.46 -4.22
CA GLU A 175 17.31 10.71 -3.19
C GLU A 175 18.41 9.66 -3.24
#